data_7eecb2eeb2b9b7a572943b7a422cffca
#
_entry.id   7eecb2eeb2b9b7a572943b7a422cffca
#
_cell.length_a   1.000
_cell.length_b   1.000
_cell.length_c   1.000
_cell.angle_alpha   90.00
_cell.angle_beta   90.00
_cell.angle_gamma   90.00
#
_symmetry.space_group_name_H-M   'P 1'
#
loop_
_entity.id
_entity.type
_entity.pdbx_description
1 polymer ?
#
loop_
_entity_poly.entity_id
_entity_poly.type
_entity_poly.pdbx_seq_one_letter_code
_entity_poly.pdbx_strand_id
1 'polypeptide(L)'
;VVNLELAKKIKPFVSDGIIAKGYEKGALELLEKKKGGKYIILESNKLFKDNIERYECREYSGLTLIEEPNNAIIKDDWFNNVPTSKKEVSNITKHNLIIANILLKYTPSNSIAYSHLGRVVAVGAGQQNRVDCVKLAGNKWINWLLRRHPNVLKYRKELENKKCHKKQEIINKVYEFISENWEELINDEYLIKSKDGVCLASDGFFPFRDNIEVANEY
;
A
#
# COMPACT_ATOMS: atom_id res chain seq x y z
N VAL A 1 11.88 -16.88 -3.71
CA VAL A 1 12.01 -17.24 -5.14
C VAL A 1 10.67 -16.96 -5.82
N VAL A 2 10.72 -16.31 -6.97
CA VAL A 2 9.53 -16.02 -7.78
C VAL A 2 9.25 -17.21 -8.69
N ASN A 3 8.11 -17.85 -8.47
CA ASN A 3 7.65 -18.95 -9.32
C ASN A 3 6.82 -18.46 -10.52
N LEU A 4 6.49 -19.35 -11.43
CA LEU A 4 5.75 -19.03 -12.65
C LEU A 4 4.34 -18.45 -12.36
N GLU A 5 3.66 -18.95 -11.32
CA GLU A 5 2.32 -18.47 -10.94
C GLU A 5 2.36 -17.02 -10.49
N LEU A 6 3.33 -16.68 -9.62
CA LEU A 6 3.53 -15.31 -9.16
C LEU A 6 3.91 -14.38 -10.31
N ALA A 7 4.79 -14.82 -11.21
CA ALA A 7 5.17 -14.05 -12.39
C ALA A 7 3.97 -13.73 -13.30
N LYS A 8 3.04 -14.68 -13.49
CA LYS A 8 1.79 -14.45 -14.22
C LYS A 8 0.91 -13.38 -13.54
N LYS A 9 0.85 -13.37 -12.20
CA LYS A 9 0.13 -12.33 -11.44
C LYS A 9 0.80 -10.97 -11.56
N ILE A 10 2.13 -10.89 -11.57
CA ILE A 10 2.90 -9.64 -11.68
C ILE A 10 2.84 -9.04 -13.10
N LYS A 11 2.78 -9.89 -14.13
CA LYS A 11 2.84 -9.45 -15.52
C LYS A 11 1.87 -8.33 -15.90
N PRO A 12 0.58 -8.35 -15.50
CA PRO A 12 -0.38 -7.31 -15.87
C PRO A 12 -0.20 -6.00 -15.07
N PHE A 13 0.50 -6.01 -13.93
CA PHE A 13 0.68 -4.80 -13.13
C PHE A 13 1.70 -3.86 -13.75
N VAL A 14 1.43 -2.56 -13.67
CA VAL A 14 2.39 -1.52 -14.06
C VAL A 14 3.46 -1.43 -12.98
N SER A 15 4.71 -1.73 -13.36
CA SER A 15 5.89 -1.61 -12.50
C SER A 15 7.14 -1.49 -13.38
N ASP A 16 8.21 -0.91 -12.83
CA ASP A 16 9.45 -0.68 -13.57
C ASP A 16 10.45 -1.82 -13.41
N GLY A 17 10.38 -2.51 -12.30
CA GLY A 17 11.27 -3.63 -12.01
C GLY A 17 10.75 -4.53 -10.90
N ILE A 18 11.52 -5.54 -10.61
CA ILE A 18 11.34 -6.50 -9.52
C ILE A 18 12.69 -6.87 -8.91
N ILE A 19 12.73 -7.00 -7.60
CA ILE A 19 13.86 -7.57 -6.87
C ILE A 19 13.39 -8.78 -6.06
N ALA A 20 14.11 -9.89 -6.13
CA ALA A 20 13.83 -11.10 -5.36
C ALA A 20 15.09 -11.93 -5.10
N LYS A 21 15.01 -12.89 -4.17
CA LYS A 21 16.10 -13.82 -3.87
C LYS A 21 16.43 -14.80 -5.00
N GLY A 22 15.58 -14.89 -6.04
CA GLY A 22 15.76 -15.75 -7.17
C GLY A 22 14.48 -15.94 -7.97
N TYR A 23 14.60 -16.51 -9.14
CA TYR A 23 13.53 -16.72 -10.10
C TYR A 23 13.60 -18.13 -10.66
N GLU A 24 12.47 -18.82 -10.75
CA GLU A 24 12.37 -20.04 -11.54
C GLU A 24 12.51 -19.71 -13.04
N LYS A 25 13.08 -20.63 -13.82
CA LYS A 25 13.37 -20.42 -15.24
C LYS A 25 12.15 -19.88 -16.03
N GLY A 26 10.98 -20.51 -15.88
CA GLY A 26 9.77 -20.07 -16.56
C GLY A 26 9.22 -18.71 -16.08
N ALA A 27 9.48 -18.34 -14.80
CA ALA A 27 9.14 -17.04 -14.26
C ALA A 27 10.03 -15.95 -14.86
N LEU A 28 11.34 -16.20 -14.95
CA LEU A 28 12.31 -15.28 -15.51
C LEU A 28 11.99 -15.00 -16.99
N GLU A 29 11.82 -16.04 -17.80
CA GLU A 29 11.47 -15.91 -19.23
C GLU A 29 10.17 -15.10 -19.47
N LEU A 30 9.19 -15.22 -18.55
CA LEU A 30 7.94 -14.46 -18.62
C LEU A 30 8.13 -12.99 -18.29
N LEU A 31 8.95 -12.69 -17.27
CA LEU A 31 9.21 -11.33 -16.80
C LEU A 31 10.15 -10.56 -17.74
N GLU A 32 11.13 -11.21 -18.34
CA GLU A 32 12.04 -10.63 -19.35
C GLU A 32 11.30 -10.06 -20.56
N LYS A 33 10.17 -10.66 -20.94
CA LYS A 33 9.32 -10.16 -22.04
C LYS A 33 8.46 -8.95 -21.66
N LYS A 34 8.41 -8.58 -20.38
CA LYS A 34 7.64 -7.44 -19.92
C LYS A 34 8.28 -6.13 -20.38
N LYS A 35 7.47 -5.09 -20.67
CA LYS A 35 7.92 -3.80 -21.23
C LYS A 35 8.77 -3.91 -22.50
N GLY A 36 8.53 -4.93 -23.34
CA GLY A 36 9.34 -5.14 -24.54
C GLY A 36 10.81 -5.45 -24.23
N GLY A 37 11.09 -6.16 -23.14
CA GLY A 37 12.43 -6.51 -22.70
C GLY A 37 13.15 -5.45 -21.86
N LYS A 38 12.47 -4.37 -21.48
CA LYS A 38 13.04 -3.27 -20.66
C LYS A 38 12.66 -3.35 -19.18
N TYR A 39 12.11 -4.48 -18.73
CA TYR A 39 11.75 -4.66 -17.33
C TYR A 39 12.99 -4.98 -16.49
N ILE A 40 13.23 -4.23 -15.44
CA ILE A 40 14.41 -4.42 -14.58
C ILE A 40 14.16 -5.62 -13.67
N ILE A 41 15.03 -6.62 -13.74
CA ILE A 41 14.98 -7.82 -12.89
C ILE A 41 16.28 -7.90 -12.10
N LEU A 42 16.17 -7.80 -10.78
CA LEU A 42 17.30 -7.86 -9.86
C LEU A 42 17.21 -9.11 -9.00
N GLU A 43 18.30 -9.85 -8.88
CA GLU A 43 18.44 -10.96 -7.97
C GLU A 43 19.31 -10.59 -6.78
N SER A 44 18.77 -10.79 -5.57
CA SER A 44 19.45 -10.48 -4.31
C SER A 44 19.84 -11.80 -3.62
N ASN A 45 20.99 -12.33 -3.96
CA ASN A 45 21.38 -13.68 -3.53
C ASN A 45 22.15 -13.79 -2.21
N LYS A 46 22.82 -12.76 -1.70
CA LYS A 46 23.59 -12.87 -0.43
C LYS A 46 23.88 -11.57 0.32
N LEU A 47 23.60 -10.41 -0.26
CA LEU A 47 24.16 -9.13 0.19
C LEU A 47 23.56 -8.54 1.47
N PHE A 48 22.50 -9.13 2.04
CA PHE A 48 21.78 -8.49 3.14
C PHE A 48 21.99 -9.11 4.52
N LYS A 49 22.87 -10.10 4.67
CA LYS A 49 23.05 -10.76 5.98
C LYS A 49 24.15 -10.18 6.86
N ASP A 50 25.17 -9.56 6.28
CA ASP A 50 26.41 -9.35 7.02
C ASP A 50 26.94 -7.89 7.08
N ASN A 51 26.32 -6.94 6.36
CA ASN A 51 26.73 -5.53 6.41
C ASN A 51 25.53 -4.65 6.80
N ILE A 52 25.11 -4.75 8.05
CA ILE A 52 24.30 -3.68 8.64
C ILE A 52 25.32 -2.60 9.00
N GLU A 53 25.36 -1.55 8.19
CA GLU A 53 26.16 -0.37 8.52
C GLU A 53 25.74 0.13 9.89
N ARG A 54 26.73 0.41 10.74
CA ARG A 54 26.47 0.88 12.11
C ARG A 54 25.85 2.26 12.11
N TYR A 55 26.12 3.05 11.08
CA TYR A 55 25.61 4.43 10.93
C TYR A 55 25.22 4.71 9.49
N GLU A 56 24.14 5.45 9.31
CA GLU A 56 23.82 6.12 8.05
C GLU A 56 24.41 7.53 8.07
N CYS A 57 25.16 7.87 7.02
CA CYS A 57 25.76 9.19 6.86
C CYS A 57 25.14 9.90 5.66
N ARG A 58 24.71 11.14 5.86
CA ARG A 58 24.19 12.00 4.77
C ARG A 58 24.90 13.34 4.79
N GLU A 59 25.43 13.75 3.64
CA GLU A 59 26.11 15.02 3.49
C GLU A 59 25.20 16.07 2.85
N TYR A 60 25.12 17.23 3.50
CA TYR A 60 24.38 18.40 3.01
C TYR A 60 25.22 19.67 3.18
N SER A 61 25.65 20.28 2.06
CA SER A 61 26.35 21.57 2.07
C SER A 61 27.50 21.66 3.08
N GLY A 62 28.31 20.60 3.19
CA GLY A 62 29.45 20.54 4.11
C GLY A 62 29.12 20.10 5.52
N LEU A 63 27.88 19.76 5.81
CA LEU A 63 27.44 19.14 7.07
C LEU A 63 27.22 17.65 6.86
N THR A 64 27.75 16.82 7.75
CA THR A 64 27.50 15.37 7.76
C THR A 64 26.50 15.06 8.89
N LEU A 65 25.33 14.55 8.52
CA LEU A 65 24.37 13.98 9.46
C LEU A 65 24.67 12.50 9.64
N ILE A 66 24.81 12.08 10.89
CA ILE A 66 25.09 10.67 11.24
C ILE A 66 23.97 10.18 12.13
N GLU A 67 23.34 9.08 11.76
CA GLU A 67 22.28 8.44 12.54
C GLU A 67 22.43 6.92 12.57
N GLU A 68 21.92 6.29 13.63
CA GLU A 68 21.79 4.84 13.67
C GLU A 68 20.64 4.41 12.75
N PRO A 69 20.87 3.44 11.83
CA PRO A 69 19.81 2.97 10.95
C PRO A 69 18.67 2.33 11.76
N ASN A 70 17.44 2.56 11.34
CA ASN A 70 16.29 1.92 11.96
C ASN A 70 16.23 0.43 11.62
N ASN A 71 16.91 -0.39 12.44
CA ASN A 71 16.96 -1.85 12.31
C ASN A 71 15.85 -2.57 13.09
N ALA A 72 14.87 -1.85 13.64
CA ALA A 72 13.78 -2.44 14.40
C ALA A 72 13.01 -3.47 13.57
N ILE A 73 12.83 -4.66 14.13
CA ILE A 73 12.01 -5.71 13.54
C ILE A 73 10.64 -5.65 14.19
N ILE A 74 9.63 -5.32 13.39
CA ILE A 74 8.24 -5.21 13.84
C ILE A 74 7.69 -6.62 14.05
N LYS A 75 7.28 -6.92 15.27
CA LYS A 75 6.81 -8.24 15.72
C LYS A 75 5.45 -8.15 16.40
N ASP A 76 4.84 -9.30 16.62
CA ASP A 76 3.51 -9.42 17.27
C ASP A 76 3.49 -8.83 18.69
N ASP A 77 4.61 -8.88 19.43
CA ASP A 77 4.73 -8.35 20.79
C ASP A 77 4.56 -6.83 20.88
N TRP A 78 4.77 -6.10 19.79
CA TRP A 78 4.49 -4.66 19.70
C TRP A 78 3.02 -4.32 19.96
N PHE A 79 2.10 -5.27 19.75
CA PHE A 79 0.66 -5.10 19.91
C PHE A 79 0.10 -5.68 21.20
N ASN A 80 0.96 -5.95 22.21
CA ASN A 80 0.54 -6.44 23.51
C ASN A 80 -0.07 -5.34 24.40
N ASN A 81 0.33 -4.09 24.17
CA ASN A 81 -0.26 -2.95 24.86
C ASN A 81 -1.44 -2.39 24.07
N VAL A 82 -2.65 -2.72 24.48
CA VAL A 82 -3.90 -2.26 23.88
C VAL A 82 -4.59 -1.28 24.84
N PRO A 83 -4.45 0.03 24.66
CA PRO A 83 -4.98 1.04 25.60
C PRO A 83 -6.50 1.22 25.52
N THR A 84 -7.13 0.80 24.42
CA THR A 84 -8.57 0.93 24.19
C THR A 84 -9.40 -0.03 25.07
N SER A 85 -10.73 0.19 25.15
CA SER A 85 -11.64 -0.70 25.87
C SER A 85 -11.69 -2.10 25.29
N LYS A 86 -11.63 -2.25 23.96
CA LYS A 86 -11.52 -3.54 23.28
C LYS A 86 -10.08 -4.03 23.34
N LYS A 87 -9.81 -4.98 24.22
CA LYS A 87 -8.45 -5.48 24.50
C LYS A 87 -7.97 -6.57 23.53
N GLU A 88 -8.88 -7.27 22.88
CA GLU A 88 -8.52 -8.36 21.96
C GLU A 88 -8.24 -7.83 20.57
N VAL A 89 -7.06 -8.18 20.05
CA VAL A 89 -6.63 -7.89 18.68
C VAL A 89 -6.48 -9.22 17.94
N SER A 90 -7.27 -9.41 16.88
CA SER A 90 -7.22 -10.64 16.09
C SER A 90 -5.88 -10.81 15.37
N ASN A 91 -5.51 -12.05 15.03
CA ASN A 91 -4.28 -12.33 14.28
C ASN A 91 -4.27 -11.62 12.91
N ILE A 92 -5.42 -11.50 12.25
CA ILE A 92 -5.54 -10.76 10.98
C ILE A 92 -5.24 -9.28 11.19
N THR A 93 -5.78 -8.68 12.26
CA THR A 93 -5.52 -7.29 12.62
C THR A 93 -4.03 -7.06 12.91
N LYS A 94 -3.41 -7.93 13.73
CA LYS A 94 -1.97 -7.86 14.00
C LYS A 94 -1.15 -7.95 12.72
N HIS A 95 -1.47 -8.89 11.84
CA HIS A 95 -0.79 -9.04 10.55
C HIS A 95 -0.92 -7.80 9.67
N ASN A 96 -2.12 -7.22 9.58
CA ASN A 96 -2.36 -5.96 8.87
C ASN A 96 -1.52 -4.81 9.46
N LEU A 97 -1.47 -4.68 10.79
CA LEU A 97 -0.69 -3.65 11.46
C LEU A 97 0.83 -3.84 11.25
N ILE A 98 1.32 -5.08 11.30
CA ILE A 98 2.74 -5.39 11.02
C ILE A 98 3.12 -4.92 9.62
N ILE A 99 2.35 -5.30 8.60
CA ILE A 99 2.64 -4.92 7.21
C ILE A 99 2.60 -3.40 7.02
N ALA A 100 1.61 -2.73 7.62
CA ALA A 100 1.52 -1.27 7.58
C ALA A 100 2.73 -0.60 8.24
N ASN A 101 3.16 -1.05 9.41
CA ASN A 101 4.32 -0.52 10.10
C ASN A 101 5.64 -0.81 9.36
N ILE A 102 5.79 -1.98 8.73
CA ILE A 102 6.95 -2.27 7.86
C ILE A 102 7.03 -1.25 6.73
N LEU A 103 5.90 -0.92 6.09
CA LEU A 103 5.88 0.09 5.03
C LEU A 103 6.26 1.47 5.58
N LEU A 104 5.66 1.89 6.71
CA LEU A 104 5.89 3.20 7.30
C LEU A 104 7.34 3.40 7.73
N LYS A 105 8.02 2.33 8.17
CA LYS A 105 9.46 2.35 8.48
C LYS A 105 10.32 2.92 7.34
N TYR A 106 9.87 2.73 6.08
CA TYR A 106 10.59 3.17 4.88
C TYR A 106 9.87 4.32 4.16
N THR A 107 8.88 4.94 4.80
CA THR A 107 8.10 6.04 4.22
C THR A 107 8.45 7.35 4.91
N PRO A 108 8.72 8.43 4.15
CA PRO A 108 9.01 9.74 4.74
C PRO A 108 7.90 10.24 5.66
N SER A 109 8.27 10.79 6.81
CA SER A 109 7.37 11.42 7.78
C SER A 109 6.78 12.75 7.24
N ASN A 110 5.59 13.17 7.64
CA ASN A 110 4.56 12.44 8.35
C ASN A 110 3.93 11.41 7.42
N SER A 111 3.60 10.22 7.94
CA SER A 111 3.00 9.20 7.09
C SER A 111 1.98 8.32 7.82
N ILE A 112 0.94 7.95 7.07
CA ILE A 112 -0.17 7.09 7.49
C ILE A 112 -0.35 5.99 6.45
N ALA A 113 -0.59 4.77 6.91
CA ALA A 113 -0.91 3.64 6.04
C ALA A 113 -2.22 2.97 6.47
N TYR A 114 -3.10 2.72 5.50
CA TYR A 114 -4.23 1.82 5.66
C TYR A 114 -3.88 0.44 5.12
N SER A 115 -4.16 -0.59 5.89
CA SER A 115 -3.95 -1.99 5.51
C SER A 115 -5.23 -2.80 5.68
N HIS A 116 -5.42 -3.76 4.77
CA HIS A 116 -6.60 -4.61 4.73
C HIS A 116 -6.27 -5.95 4.06
N LEU A 117 -6.71 -7.05 4.65
CA LEU A 117 -6.53 -8.42 4.14
C LEU A 117 -5.07 -8.73 3.73
N GLY A 118 -4.12 -8.43 4.62
CA GLY A 118 -2.70 -8.76 4.44
C GLY A 118 -1.96 -7.90 3.42
N ARG A 119 -2.46 -6.69 3.11
CA ARG A 119 -1.80 -5.74 2.21
C ARG A 119 -1.98 -4.30 2.65
N VAL A 120 -1.03 -3.45 2.36
CA VAL A 120 -1.22 -2.00 2.43
C VAL A 120 -1.98 -1.55 1.19
N VAL A 121 -3.08 -0.85 1.39
CA VAL A 121 -4.02 -0.44 0.33
C VAL A 121 -3.94 1.05 0.04
N ALA A 122 -3.51 1.86 1.01
CA ALA A 122 -3.37 3.30 0.85
C ALA A 122 -2.26 3.85 1.75
N VAL A 123 -1.58 4.89 1.26
CA VAL A 123 -0.53 5.62 1.99
C VAL A 123 -0.71 7.11 1.76
N GLY A 124 -0.70 7.87 2.83
CA GLY A 124 -0.54 9.32 2.84
C GLY A 124 0.80 9.65 3.45
N ALA A 125 1.65 10.39 2.74
CA ALA A 125 3.00 10.71 3.19
C ALA A 125 3.43 12.10 2.74
N GLY A 126 4.44 12.65 3.42
CA GLY A 126 5.09 13.90 3.04
C GLY A 126 4.21 15.14 3.24
N GLN A 127 3.14 15.05 4.02
CA GLN A 127 2.31 16.21 4.35
C GLN A 127 2.89 16.97 5.55
N GLN A 128 2.57 18.26 5.63
CA GLN A 128 3.05 19.13 6.71
C GLN A 128 2.47 18.77 8.08
N ASN A 129 1.28 18.19 8.10
CA ASN A 129 0.65 17.71 9.32
C ASN A 129 0.10 16.28 9.13
N ARG A 130 -0.14 15.61 10.25
CA ARG A 130 -0.55 14.20 10.26
C ARG A 130 -2.02 14.00 9.88
N VAL A 131 -2.88 14.97 10.18
CA VAL A 131 -4.31 14.97 9.79
C VAL A 131 -4.44 14.93 8.27
N ASP A 132 -3.64 15.70 7.53
CA ASP A 132 -3.66 15.69 6.07
C ASP A 132 -3.14 14.36 5.50
N CYS A 133 -2.20 13.70 6.20
CA CYS A 133 -1.81 12.34 5.85
C CYS A 133 -2.96 11.34 6.02
N VAL A 134 -3.74 11.46 7.11
CA VAL A 134 -4.94 10.62 7.34
C VAL A 134 -5.95 10.84 6.21
N LYS A 135 -6.28 12.09 5.89
CA LYS A 135 -7.20 12.43 4.80
C LYS A 135 -6.73 11.89 3.45
N LEU A 136 -5.45 12.10 3.13
CA LEU A 136 -4.87 11.63 1.87
C LEU A 136 -4.91 10.10 1.75
N ALA A 137 -4.54 9.40 2.83
CA ALA A 137 -4.59 7.94 2.86
C ALA A 137 -6.02 7.41 2.84
N GLY A 138 -6.93 8.03 3.62
CA GLY A 138 -8.34 7.66 3.66
C GLY A 138 -9.03 7.81 2.31
N ASN A 139 -8.83 8.94 1.63
CA ASN A 139 -9.36 9.16 0.27
C ASN A 139 -8.83 8.11 -0.72
N LYS A 140 -7.56 7.74 -0.63
CA LYS A 140 -6.99 6.66 -1.47
C LYS A 140 -7.61 5.31 -1.12
N TRP A 141 -7.86 5.03 0.14
CA TRP A 141 -8.52 3.82 0.62
C TRP A 141 -9.93 3.69 0.06
N ILE A 142 -10.76 4.72 0.21
CA ILE A 142 -12.13 4.73 -0.35
C ILE A 142 -12.10 4.56 -1.87
N ASN A 143 -11.26 5.30 -2.58
CA ASN A 143 -11.09 5.13 -4.02
C ASN A 143 -10.63 3.71 -4.42
N TRP A 144 -9.83 3.07 -3.59
CA TRP A 144 -9.41 1.68 -3.83
C TRP A 144 -10.60 0.70 -3.69
N LEU A 145 -11.51 0.92 -2.72
CA LEU A 145 -12.74 0.15 -2.56
C LEU A 145 -13.71 0.40 -3.72
N LEU A 146 -14.00 1.66 -4.03
CA LEU A 146 -14.93 2.05 -5.09
C LEU A 146 -14.57 1.45 -6.44
N ARG A 147 -13.29 1.44 -6.81
CA ARG A 147 -12.84 0.77 -8.04
C ARG A 147 -13.05 -0.75 -8.08
N ARG A 148 -13.40 -1.36 -6.96
CA ARG A 148 -13.74 -2.79 -6.80
C ARG A 148 -15.21 -3.04 -6.58
N HIS A 149 -15.98 -1.97 -6.47
CA HIS A 149 -17.43 -2.05 -6.32
C HIS A 149 -18.05 -2.81 -7.52
N PRO A 150 -19.01 -3.74 -7.30
CA PRO A 150 -19.59 -4.56 -8.37
C PRO A 150 -20.13 -3.72 -9.53
N ASN A 151 -20.83 -2.60 -9.25
CA ASN A 151 -21.38 -1.71 -10.27
C ASN A 151 -20.28 -1.05 -11.10
N VAL A 152 -19.18 -0.63 -10.47
CA VAL A 152 -18.02 -0.03 -11.14
C VAL A 152 -17.30 -1.06 -12.01
N LEU A 153 -17.13 -2.28 -11.52
CA LEU A 153 -16.54 -3.38 -12.29
C LEU A 153 -17.40 -3.77 -13.49
N LYS A 154 -18.73 -3.76 -13.34
CA LYS A 154 -19.68 -4.00 -14.43
C LYS A 154 -19.52 -2.93 -15.50
N TYR A 155 -19.60 -1.66 -15.13
CA TYR A 155 -19.42 -0.53 -16.04
C TYR A 155 -18.09 -0.58 -16.79
N ARG A 156 -16.99 -0.87 -16.06
CA ARG A 156 -15.67 -1.04 -16.66
C ARG A 156 -15.65 -2.14 -17.72
N LYS A 157 -16.24 -3.32 -17.43
CA LYS A 157 -16.34 -4.41 -18.42
C LYS A 157 -17.11 -4.02 -19.66
N GLU A 158 -18.20 -3.26 -19.51
CA GLU A 158 -18.98 -2.74 -20.63
C GLU A 158 -18.14 -1.85 -21.54
N LEU A 159 -17.28 -0.97 -20.95
CA LEU A 159 -16.35 -0.14 -21.71
C LEU A 159 -15.27 -0.97 -22.43
N GLU A 160 -14.70 -1.97 -21.75
CA GLU A 160 -13.69 -2.86 -22.32
C GLU A 160 -14.25 -3.66 -23.49
N ASN A 161 -15.50 -4.13 -23.41
CA ASN A 161 -16.15 -4.91 -24.46
C ASN A 161 -16.45 -4.09 -25.73
N LYS A 162 -16.68 -2.78 -25.60
CA LYS A 162 -16.94 -1.88 -26.77
C LYS A 162 -15.71 -1.71 -27.66
N LYS A 163 -14.50 -2.12 -27.24
CA LYS A 163 -13.23 -2.08 -27.99
C LYS A 163 -12.87 -0.74 -28.67
N CYS A 164 -13.62 0.32 -28.38
CA CYS A 164 -13.47 1.64 -29.00
C CYS A 164 -12.63 2.61 -28.15
N HIS A 165 -12.26 2.22 -26.92
CA HIS A 165 -11.57 3.08 -25.98
C HIS A 165 -10.14 2.61 -25.73
N LYS A 166 -9.21 3.57 -25.69
CA LYS A 166 -7.86 3.33 -25.18
C LYS A 166 -7.91 3.06 -23.66
N LYS A 167 -6.93 2.33 -23.14
CA LYS A 167 -6.86 1.97 -21.71
C LYS A 167 -7.01 3.20 -20.79
N GLN A 168 -6.39 4.34 -21.15
CA GLN A 168 -6.46 5.55 -20.36
C GLN A 168 -7.87 6.18 -20.37
N GLU A 169 -8.55 6.11 -21.49
CA GLU A 169 -9.95 6.61 -21.62
C GLU A 169 -10.89 5.79 -20.73
N ILE A 170 -10.71 4.46 -20.69
CA ILE A 170 -11.49 3.57 -19.79
C ILE A 170 -11.26 3.99 -18.33
N ILE A 171 -10.01 4.24 -17.94
CA ILE A 171 -9.69 4.67 -16.58
C ILE A 171 -10.40 5.99 -16.25
N ASN A 172 -10.32 6.97 -17.13
CA ASN A 172 -10.95 8.29 -16.92
C ASN A 172 -12.48 8.15 -16.79
N LYS A 173 -13.12 7.40 -17.70
CA LYS A 173 -14.58 7.14 -17.64
C LYS A 173 -15.02 6.40 -16.37
N VAL A 174 -14.19 5.50 -15.85
CA VAL A 174 -14.45 4.85 -14.56
C VAL A 174 -14.39 5.85 -13.41
N TYR A 175 -13.46 6.80 -13.43
CA TYR A 175 -13.41 7.86 -12.41
C TYR A 175 -14.60 8.83 -12.53
N GLU A 176 -15.01 9.21 -13.75
CA GLU A 176 -16.21 10.00 -14.01
C GLU A 176 -17.44 9.30 -13.43
N PHE A 177 -17.64 8.02 -13.76
CA PHE A 177 -18.73 7.21 -13.23
C PHE A 177 -18.74 7.15 -11.69
N ILE A 178 -17.59 6.96 -11.06
CA ILE A 178 -17.47 6.98 -9.59
C ILE A 178 -17.87 8.35 -9.04
N SER A 179 -17.43 9.44 -9.68
CA SER A 179 -17.74 10.79 -9.24
C SER A 179 -19.23 11.11 -9.35
N GLU A 180 -19.86 10.73 -10.44
CA GLU A 180 -21.30 10.96 -10.72
C GLU A 180 -22.20 10.14 -9.78
N ASN A 181 -21.76 8.97 -9.35
CA ASN A 181 -22.54 8.06 -8.51
C ASN A 181 -21.97 7.97 -7.08
N TRP A 182 -21.21 8.96 -6.63
CA TRP A 182 -20.46 8.90 -5.37
C TRP A 182 -21.35 8.61 -4.17
N GLU A 183 -22.44 9.34 -3.99
CA GLU A 183 -23.32 9.20 -2.81
C GLU A 183 -23.99 7.81 -2.74
N GLU A 184 -24.42 7.28 -3.87
CA GLU A 184 -24.98 5.93 -3.96
C GLU A 184 -23.93 4.88 -3.60
N LEU A 185 -22.75 4.96 -4.24
CA LEU A 185 -21.69 3.98 -4.06
C LEU A 185 -21.11 3.98 -2.66
N ILE A 186 -20.96 5.15 -2.01
CA ILE A 186 -20.33 5.22 -0.68
C ILE A 186 -21.26 4.72 0.43
N ASN A 187 -22.57 4.79 0.22
CA ASN A 187 -23.60 4.34 1.14
C ASN A 187 -24.07 2.91 0.84
N ASP A 188 -23.55 2.27 -0.19
CA ASP A 188 -23.90 0.90 -0.57
C ASP A 188 -23.42 -0.12 0.49
N GLU A 189 -24.25 -1.11 0.75
CA GLU A 189 -23.98 -2.18 1.73
C GLU A 189 -22.67 -2.91 1.43
N TYR A 190 -22.32 -3.09 0.16
CA TYR A 190 -21.07 -3.72 -0.24
C TYR A 190 -19.86 -2.92 0.25
N LEU A 191 -19.90 -1.59 0.08
CA LEU A 191 -18.79 -0.74 0.50
C LEU A 191 -18.67 -0.72 2.03
N ILE A 192 -19.79 -0.60 2.74
CA ILE A 192 -19.82 -0.59 4.21
C ILE A 192 -19.21 -1.88 4.76
N LYS A 193 -19.61 -3.03 4.25
CA LYS A 193 -19.06 -4.34 4.65
C LYS A 193 -17.59 -4.49 4.25
N SER A 194 -17.18 -3.91 3.13
CA SER A 194 -15.79 -4.01 2.64
C SER A 194 -14.81 -3.19 3.48
N LYS A 195 -15.27 -2.29 4.32
CA LYS A 195 -14.44 -1.53 5.27
C LYS A 195 -14.09 -2.35 6.52
N ASP A 196 -14.82 -3.43 6.79
CA ASP A 196 -14.60 -4.23 8.00
C ASP A 196 -13.19 -4.82 8.04
N GLY A 197 -12.55 -4.72 9.21
CA GLY A 197 -11.19 -5.21 9.43
C GLY A 197 -10.08 -4.35 8.83
N VAL A 198 -10.37 -3.14 8.31
CA VAL A 198 -9.33 -2.19 7.93
C VAL A 198 -8.53 -1.76 9.16
N CYS A 199 -7.23 -1.59 8.98
CA CYS A 199 -6.32 -1.12 10.01
C CYS A 199 -5.57 0.11 9.54
N LEU A 200 -5.34 1.05 10.46
CA LEU A 200 -4.52 2.23 10.24
C LEU A 200 -3.26 2.16 11.10
N ALA A 201 -2.12 2.49 10.51
CA ALA A 201 -0.86 2.69 11.21
C ALA A 201 -0.32 4.10 10.91
N SER A 202 0.45 4.64 11.88
CA SER A 202 1.11 5.94 11.79
C SER A 202 2.59 5.81 12.13
N ASP A 203 3.46 6.56 11.46
CA ASP A 203 4.90 6.61 11.73
C ASP A 203 5.24 7.31 13.07
N GLY A 204 4.28 7.98 13.69
CA GLY A 204 4.42 8.62 14.99
C GLY A 204 3.08 8.70 15.73
N PHE A 205 3.12 9.18 16.97
CA PHE A 205 1.93 9.29 17.81
C PHE A 205 0.97 10.38 17.29
N PHE A 206 -0.30 10.26 17.66
CA PHE A 206 -1.29 11.30 17.43
C PHE A 206 -1.31 12.28 18.61
N PRO A 207 -0.84 13.50 18.42
CA PRO A 207 -0.79 14.47 19.51
C PRO A 207 -2.17 14.96 19.95
N PHE A 208 -3.16 14.89 19.05
CA PHE A 208 -4.52 15.36 19.27
C PHE A 208 -5.53 14.34 18.80
N ARG A 209 -6.75 14.48 19.27
CA ARG A 209 -7.88 13.60 18.99
C ARG A 209 -8.39 13.70 17.54
N ASP A 210 -8.18 14.84 16.89
CA ASP A 210 -8.60 15.13 15.52
C ASP A 210 -8.15 14.08 14.49
N ASN A 211 -6.96 13.51 14.66
CA ASN A 211 -6.46 12.45 13.81
C ASN A 211 -7.33 11.19 13.84
N ILE A 212 -7.83 10.83 15.03
CA ILE A 212 -8.71 9.66 15.22
C ILE A 212 -10.11 9.98 14.67
N GLU A 213 -10.61 11.20 14.92
CA GLU A 213 -11.91 11.65 14.44
C GLU A 213 -11.95 11.61 12.91
N VAL A 214 -10.95 12.19 12.26
CA VAL A 214 -10.83 12.16 10.79
C VAL A 214 -10.63 10.74 10.26
N ALA A 215 -9.85 9.88 10.95
CA ALA A 215 -9.69 8.49 10.53
C ALA A 215 -11.00 7.70 10.56
N ASN A 216 -11.92 8.06 11.45
CA ASN A 216 -13.22 7.41 11.60
C ASN A 216 -14.24 7.79 10.50
N GLU A 217 -13.94 8.81 9.69
CA GLU A 217 -14.78 9.18 8.54
C GLU A 217 -14.61 8.19 7.36
N TYR A 218 -13.54 7.43 7.36
CA TYR A 218 -13.17 6.50 6.29
C TYR A 218 -13.45 5.03 6.66
#